data_bc23f39fbedf82b7a3e268325f29c52c
#
_entry.id   bc23f39fbedf82b7a3e268325f29c52c
#
_cell.length_a   1.000
_cell.length_b   1.000
_cell.length_c   1.000
_cell.angle_alpha   90.00
_cell.angle_beta   90.00
_cell.angle_gamma   90.00
#
_symmetry.space_group_name_H-M   'P 1'
#
loop_
_entity.id
_entity.type
_entity.pdbx_description
1 polymer ?
#
loop_
_entity_poly.entity_id
_entity_poly.type
_entity_poly.pdbx_seq_one_letter_code
_entity_poly.pdbx_strand_id
1 'polypeptide(L)'
;MKIGIPRALIYYTYYPYWHAFFESLGIEIVLSDKTTKQIVSVGSSHVVTETCLPVKVYIGHVINLLDKGIDIIFCPSIQSIDKKIYNCSKIRGLPDLIRNVVKRNYLLLEPTFDMSKKNFKEMDYLIEAVSPLGIKDKKKIEQAGEKANEAMRRFNKMLLHHVPYNKAISLAIQGKEEFGEEKTFEKDTINIALISHAYNIHDEHISMKVISKIEKMGANVFLANELSQAEMFEGFKNLETELYWANEYEMSGAAGFYMNDDKIDGLITVTSFGCGPDSLMIERMIRYSKKFKKPMLNLTIDEHTGEAGFITRLEAFCDMLYRTKRAHLLKQQMKTNDVCHV
;
A
#
# COMPACT_ATOMS: atom_id res chain seq x y z
N MET A 1 5.59 -29.40 -1.01
CA MET A 1 4.33 -28.79 -0.48
C MET A 1 4.21 -27.42 -1.09
N LYS A 2 2.98 -27.04 -1.52
CA LYS A 2 2.72 -25.75 -2.17
C LYS A 2 1.76 -24.92 -1.31
N ILE A 3 2.05 -23.63 -1.14
CA ILE A 3 1.20 -22.69 -0.41
C ILE A 3 0.79 -21.58 -1.37
N GLY A 4 -0.50 -21.25 -1.42
CA GLY A 4 -1.04 -20.14 -2.18
C GLY A 4 -1.00 -18.83 -1.40
N ILE A 5 -0.43 -17.77 -1.98
CA ILE A 5 -0.49 -16.41 -1.46
C ILE A 5 -1.31 -15.54 -2.41
N PRO A 6 -2.47 -15.01 -1.97
CA PRO A 6 -3.29 -14.08 -2.77
C PRO A 6 -2.56 -12.78 -3.03
N ARG A 7 -2.52 -12.29 -4.29
CA ARG A 7 -1.89 -11.00 -4.68
C ARG A 7 -2.80 -9.82 -4.38
N ALA A 8 -3.17 -9.63 -3.12
CA ALA A 8 -4.03 -8.54 -2.68
C ALA A 8 -3.74 -8.17 -1.22
N LEU A 9 -4.19 -7.01 -0.78
CA LEU A 9 -4.04 -6.53 0.59
C LEU A 9 -2.61 -6.69 1.13
N ILE A 10 -2.45 -7.55 2.13
CA ILE A 10 -1.20 -7.80 2.86
C ILE A 10 -0.06 -8.33 1.98
N TYR A 11 -0.33 -8.86 0.77
CA TYR A 11 0.69 -9.19 -0.21
C TYR A 11 1.55 -7.96 -0.52
N TYR A 12 0.93 -6.83 -0.76
CA TYR A 12 1.64 -5.60 -1.08
C TYR A 12 2.45 -5.02 0.08
N THR A 13 2.28 -5.50 1.30
CA THR A 13 3.06 -5.02 2.46
C THR A 13 4.12 -6.02 2.90
N TYR A 14 3.79 -7.34 2.88
CA TYR A 14 4.57 -8.35 3.57
C TYR A 14 5.04 -9.52 2.69
N TYR A 15 4.84 -9.47 1.37
CA TYR A 15 5.20 -10.61 0.51
C TYR A 15 6.69 -10.98 0.56
N PRO A 16 7.67 -10.05 0.54
CA PRO A 16 9.08 -10.42 0.65
C PRO A 16 9.42 -11.16 1.95
N TYR A 17 8.77 -10.79 3.05
CA TYR A 17 8.90 -11.47 4.34
C TYR A 17 8.43 -12.92 4.25
N TRP A 18 7.19 -13.13 3.79
CA TRP A 18 6.59 -14.46 3.72
C TRP A 18 7.24 -15.35 2.68
N HIS A 19 7.69 -14.77 1.57
CA HIS A 19 8.45 -15.50 0.57
C HIS A 19 9.73 -16.09 1.16
N ALA A 20 10.57 -15.26 1.77
CA ALA A 20 11.83 -15.69 2.36
C ALA A 20 11.62 -16.69 3.52
N PHE A 21 10.55 -16.50 4.31
CA PHE A 21 10.19 -17.42 5.39
C PHE A 21 9.86 -18.81 4.87
N PHE A 22 8.90 -18.94 3.98
CA PHE A 22 8.44 -20.24 3.48
C PHE A 22 9.50 -20.93 2.60
N GLU A 23 10.18 -20.17 1.74
CA GLU A 23 11.29 -20.70 0.92
C GLU A 23 12.42 -21.29 1.78
N SER A 24 12.77 -20.63 2.88
CA SER A 24 13.79 -21.13 3.84
C SER A 24 13.39 -22.43 4.51
N LEU A 25 12.10 -22.72 4.60
CA LEU A 25 11.55 -23.98 5.11
C LEU A 25 11.36 -25.05 4.03
N GLY A 26 11.75 -24.77 2.78
CA GLY A 26 11.61 -25.68 1.64
C GLY A 26 10.17 -25.79 1.12
N ILE A 27 9.35 -24.75 1.35
CA ILE A 27 7.95 -24.69 0.90
C ILE A 27 7.87 -23.87 -0.39
N GLU A 28 7.24 -24.44 -1.42
CA GLU A 28 6.99 -23.76 -2.69
C GLU A 28 5.82 -22.78 -2.54
N ILE A 29 6.02 -21.53 -2.95
CA ILE A 29 4.99 -20.50 -2.95
C ILE A 29 4.39 -20.38 -4.35
N VAL A 30 3.06 -20.43 -4.42
CA VAL A 30 2.30 -20.16 -5.63
C VAL A 30 1.52 -18.87 -5.44
N LEU A 31 1.78 -17.89 -6.30
CA LEU A 31 0.98 -16.67 -6.32
C LEU A 31 -0.27 -16.86 -7.19
N SER A 32 -1.36 -16.23 -6.80
CA SER A 32 -2.49 -16.03 -7.70
C SER A 32 -2.08 -15.24 -8.94
N ASP A 33 -2.85 -15.28 -10.00
CA ASP A 33 -2.62 -14.48 -11.20
C ASP A 33 -2.59 -12.98 -10.86
N LYS A 34 -2.13 -12.15 -11.79
CA LYS A 34 -2.33 -10.70 -11.68
C LYS A 34 -3.82 -10.41 -11.66
N THR A 35 -4.23 -9.38 -10.95
CA THR A 35 -5.63 -8.96 -10.87
C THR A 35 -6.21 -8.71 -12.26
N THR A 36 -7.38 -9.27 -12.51
CA THR A 36 -8.14 -9.13 -13.75
C THR A 36 -9.59 -8.77 -13.42
N LYS A 37 -10.33 -8.30 -14.42
CA LYS A 37 -11.78 -8.06 -14.28
C LYS A 37 -12.51 -9.32 -13.78
N GLN A 38 -12.09 -10.52 -14.22
CA GLN A 38 -12.68 -11.77 -13.78
C GLN A 38 -12.45 -12.02 -12.29
N ILE A 39 -11.21 -11.84 -11.80
CA ILE A 39 -10.88 -11.99 -10.37
C ILE A 39 -11.72 -11.03 -9.52
N VAL A 40 -11.81 -9.76 -9.93
CA VAL A 40 -12.64 -8.76 -9.24
C VAL A 40 -14.11 -9.17 -9.23
N SER A 41 -14.66 -9.58 -10.37
CA SER A 41 -16.06 -10.00 -10.51
C SER A 41 -16.38 -11.22 -9.65
N VAL A 42 -15.52 -12.23 -9.67
CA VAL A 42 -15.69 -13.45 -8.84
C VAL A 42 -15.65 -13.09 -7.36
N GLY A 43 -14.69 -12.28 -6.92
CA GLY A 43 -14.61 -11.86 -5.52
C GLY A 43 -15.83 -11.05 -5.09
N SER A 44 -16.29 -10.12 -5.95
CA SER A 44 -17.48 -9.30 -5.68
C SER A 44 -18.77 -10.11 -5.53
N SER A 45 -18.92 -11.21 -6.28
CA SER A 45 -20.10 -12.07 -6.21
C SER A 45 -20.20 -12.91 -4.93
N HIS A 46 -19.13 -13.00 -4.14
CA HIS A 46 -19.08 -13.81 -2.92
C HIS A 46 -19.32 -13.02 -1.63
N VAL A 47 -19.41 -11.71 -1.72
CA VAL A 47 -19.58 -10.83 -0.54
C VAL A 47 -20.68 -9.80 -0.77
N VAL A 48 -21.11 -9.16 0.32
CA VAL A 48 -22.10 -8.07 0.26
C VAL A 48 -21.51 -6.85 -0.46
N THR A 49 -22.36 -6.09 -1.11
CA THR A 49 -21.99 -4.96 -1.98
C THR A 49 -21.15 -3.90 -1.26
N GLU A 50 -21.41 -3.68 0.02
CA GLU A 50 -20.73 -2.69 0.87
C GLU A 50 -19.31 -3.12 1.29
N THR A 51 -18.88 -4.31 0.91
CA THR A 51 -17.49 -4.72 1.14
C THR A 51 -16.55 -3.89 0.28
N CYS A 52 -15.49 -3.33 0.89
CA CYS A 52 -14.52 -2.53 0.15
C CYS A 52 -13.79 -3.36 -0.92
N LEU A 53 -13.46 -2.70 -2.03
CA LEU A 53 -12.83 -3.32 -3.20
C LEU A 53 -11.62 -4.23 -2.87
N PRO A 54 -10.63 -3.84 -2.03
CA PRO A 54 -9.48 -4.69 -1.75
C PRO A 54 -9.84 -6.05 -1.13
N VAL A 55 -10.88 -6.12 -0.32
CA VAL A 55 -11.36 -7.37 0.26
C VAL A 55 -12.07 -8.23 -0.79
N LYS A 56 -12.87 -7.63 -1.68
CA LYS A 56 -13.46 -8.32 -2.84
C LYS A 56 -12.37 -8.95 -3.70
N VAL A 57 -11.35 -8.18 -4.02
CA VAL A 57 -10.18 -8.61 -4.81
C VAL A 57 -9.47 -9.76 -4.13
N TYR A 58 -9.23 -9.68 -2.81
CA TYR A 58 -8.58 -10.74 -2.05
C TYR A 58 -9.32 -12.07 -2.15
N ILE A 59 -10.64 -12.06 -2.01
CA ILE A 59 -11.47 -13.27 -2.15
C ILE A 59 -11.38 -13.83 -3.57
N GLY A 60 -11.42 -12.98 -4.59
CA GLY A 60 -11.21 -13.41 -5.98
C GLY A 60 -9.86 -14.10 -6.19
N HIS A 61 -8.80 -13.61 -5.56
CA HIS A 61 -7.47 -14.22 -5.60
C HIS A 61 -7.41 -15.56 -4.86
N VAL A 62 -8.10 -15.70 -3.73
CA VAL A 62 -8.23 -16.99 -3.03
C VAL A 62 -8.89 -18.02 -3.95
N ILE A 63 -10.00 -17.64 -4.59
CA ILE A 63 -10.72 -18.53 -5.52
C ILE A 63 -9.83 -18.88 -6.73
N ASN A 64 -9.10 -17.93 -7.28
CA ASN A 64 -8.15 -18.18 -8.38
C ASN A 64 -7.08 -19.20 -8.01
N LEU A 65 -6.55 -19.16 -6.79
CA LEU A 65 -5.60 -20.17 -6.29
C LEU A 65 -6.23 -21.56 -6.18
N LEU A 66 -7.45 -21.64 -5.64
CA LEU A 66 -8.19 -22.88 -5.53
C LEU A 66 -8.53 -23.49 -6.92
N ASP A 67 -8.84 -22.64 -7.90
CA ASP A 67 -9.07 -23.05 -9.29
C ASP A 67 -7.80 -23.60 -9.97
N LYS A 68 -6.63 -23.19 -9.49
CA LYS A 68 -5.32 -23.76 -9.89
C LYS A 68 -4.93 -25.04 -9.15
N GLY A 69 -5.83 -25.56 -8.29
CA GLY A 69 -5.57 -26.74 -7.51
C GLY A 69 -4.64 -26.53 -6.31
N ILE A 70 -4.50 -25.29 -5.84
CA ILE A 70 -3.75 -24.98 -4.62
C ILE A 70 -4.74 -25.00 -3.45
N ASP A 71 -4.60 -25.98 -2.58
CA ASP A 71 -5.52 -26.28 -1.47
C ASP A 71 -4.99 -25.83 -0.09
N ILE A 72 -3.81 -25.21 -0.03
CA ILE A 72 -3.26 -24.58 1.17
C ILE A 72 -3.15 -23.08 0.90
N ILE A 73 -3.95 -22.28 1.58
CA ILE A 73 -4.02 -20.82 1.38
C ILE A 73 -3.47 -20.12 2.61
N PHE A 74 -2.55 -19.18 2.41
CA PHE A 74 -2.00 -18.34 3.46
C PHE A 74 -2.78 -17.04 3.59
N CYS A 75 -3.36 -16.80 4.75
CA CYS A 75 -4.13 -15.60 5.08
C CYS A 75 -3.90 -15.22 6.54
N PRO A 76 -2.83 -14.50 6.87
CA PRO A 76 -2.58 -14.10 8.25
C PRO A 76 -3.60 -13.10 8.76
N SER A 77 -3.94 -13.20 10.03
CA SER A 77 -4.79 -12.25 10.75
C SER A 77 -3.90 -11.18 11.39
N ILE A 78 -3.84 -10.00 10.78
CA ILE A 78 -3.06 -8.88 11.33
C ILE A 78 -3.97 -8.02 12.21
N GLN A 79 -3.92 -8.25 13.52
CA GLN A 79 -4.80 -7.58 14.49
C GLN A 79 -4.31 -6.17 14.84
N SER A 80 -3.04 -6.05 15.22
CA SER A 80 -2.40 -4.77 15.56
C SER A 80 -0.94 -4.78 15.14
N ILE A 81 -0.41 -3.60 14.80
CA ILE A 81 1.01 -3.39 14.44
C ILE A 81 1.80 -2.70 15.55
N ASP A 82 1.12 -2.25 16.60
CA ASP A 82 1.69 -1.67 17.83
C ASP A 82 0.63 -1.77 18.95
N LYS A 83 1.02 -1.44 20.20
CA LYS A 83 0.21 -1.62 21.42
C LYS A 83 -1.21 -1.05 21.35
N LYS A 84 -1.43 0.04 20.60
CA LYS A 84 -2.74 0.71 20.48
C LYS A 84 -3.14 0.99 19.04
N ILE A 85 -2.41 0.44 18.07
CA ILE A 85 -2.64 0.69 16.65
C ILE A 85 -3.16 -0.60 16.01
N TYR A 86 -4.45 -0.61 15.73
CA TYR A 86 -5.16 -1.77 15.21
C TYR A 86 -5.40 -1.68 13.71
N ASN A 87 -5.46 -2.80 13.03
CA ASN A 87 -5.98 -2.84 11.67
C ASN A 87 -7.51 -2.70 11.65
N CYS A 88 -8.08 -2.35 10.49
CA CYS A 88 -9.52 -2.30 10.32
C CYS A 88 -10.15 -3.69 10.54
N SER A 89 -11.42 -3.72 10.95
CA SER A 89 -12.13 -4.96 11.26
C SER A 89 -12.14 -5.98 10.10
N LYS A 90 -12.11 -5.50 8.85
CA LYS A 90 -12.11 -6.37 7.66
C LYS A 90 -10.77 -7.10 7.44
N ILE A 91 -9.64 -6.44 7.74
CA ILE A 91 -8.30 -7.09 7.70
C ILE A 91 -8.15 -8.04 8.90
N ARG A 92 -8.60 -7.61 10.07
CA ARG A 92 -8.54 -8.43 11.30
C ARG A 92 -9.35 -9.71 11.18
N GLY A 93 -10.56 -9.63 10.62
CA GLY A 93 -11.47 -10.76 10.43
C GLY A 93 -11.38 -11.41 9.04
N LEU A 94 -10.32 -11.14 8.26
CA LEU A 94 -10.20 -11.65 6.89
C LEU A 94 -10.21 -13.18 6.81
N PRO A 95 -9.51 -13.94 7.67
CA PRO A 95 -9.59 -15.40 7.66
C PRO A 95 -11.01 -15.93 7.94
N ASP A 96 -11.74 -15.33 8.90
CA ASP A 96 -13.12 -15.69 9.20
C ASP A 96 -14.04 -15.42 8.03
N LEU A 97 -13.86 -14.28 7.37
CA LEU A 97 -14.63 -13.95 6.17
C LEU A 97 -14.41 -14.99 5.08
N ILE A 98 -13.16 -15.35 4.78
CA ILE A 98 -12.83 -16.35 3.76
C ILE A 98 -13.48 -17.68 4.06
N ARG A 99 -13.39 -18.20 5.29
CA ARG A 99 -14.06 -19.44 5.71
C ARG A 99 -15.58 -19.41 5.50
N ASN A 100 -16.17 -18.21 5.69
CA ASN A 100 -17.61 -18.05 5.55
C ASN A 100 -18.09 -17.92 4.10
N VAL A 101 -17.29 -17.32 3.21
CA VAL A 101 -17.75 -17.04 1.84
C VAL A 101 -17.19 -18.02 0.80
N VAL A 102 -16.02 -18.63 1.04
CA VAL A 102 -15.41 -19.62 0.13
C VAL A 102 -15.72 -21.01 0.62
N LYS A 103 -16.81 -21.61 0.12
CA LYS A 103 -17.31 -22.93 0.52
C LYS A 103 -16.65 -24.04 -0.31
N ARG A 104 -15.33 -24.19 -0.19
CA ARG A 104 -14.53 -25.25 -0.81
C ARG A 104 -13.70 -25.97 0.24
N ASN A 105 -13.08 -27.09 -0.12
CA ASN A 105 -12.17 -27.82 0.75
C ASN A 105 -10.74 -27.28 0.56
N TYR A 106 -10.16 -26.68 1.60
CA TYR A 106 -8.79 -26.16 1.63
C TYR A 106 -8.32 -26.00 3.06
N LEU A 107 -7.01 -25.98 3.26
CA LEU A 107 -6.38 -25.62 4.53
C LEU A 107 -6.07 -24.12 4.54
N LEU A 108 -6.58 -23.39 5.52
CA LEU A 108 -6.26 -21.99 5.75
C LEU A 108 -5.16 -21.86 6.80
N LEU A 109 -4.00 -21.34 6.41
CA LEU A 109 -2.94 -20.95 7.33
C LEU A 109 -3.21 -19.49 7.75
N GLU A 110 -3.62 -19.30 8.99
CA GLU A 110 -4.12 -18.03 9.51
C GLU A 110 -3.42 -17.57 10.80
N PRO A 111 -2.09 -17.48 10.81
CA PRO A 111 -1.39 -17.05 12.02
C PRO A 111 -1.82 -15.65 12.43
N THR A 112 -1.92 -15.43 13.75
CA THR A 112 -2.41 -14.18 14.33
C THR A 112 -1.27 -13.29 14.79
N PHE A 113 -1.07 -12.17 14.11
CA PHE A 113 -0.12 -11.13 14.51
C PHE A 113 -0.82 -10.05 15.34
N ASP A 114 -0.45 -9.90 16.61
CA ASP A 114 -1.12 -8.99 17.54
C ASP A 114 -0.17 -8.39 18.57
N MET A 115 0.44 -7.24 18.24
CA MET A 115 1.35 -6.52 19.13
C MET A 115 0.63 -5.81 20.29
N SER A 116 -0.70 -5.77 20.32
CA SER A 116 -1.45 -5.25 21.47
C SER A 116 -1.40 -6.18 22.69
N LYS A 117 -1.11 -7.46 22.46
CA LYS A 117 -0.96 -8.45 23.52
C LYS A 117 0.33 -8.21 24.32
N LYS A 118 0.22 -8.16 25.64
CA LYS A 118 1.35 -7.90 26.55
C LYS A 118 2.53 -8.89 26.39
N ASN A 119 2.23 -10.13 26.00
CA ASN A 119 3.21 -11.22 25.87
C ASN A 119 3.37 -11.66 24.41
N PHE A 120 3.11 -10.79 23.44
CA PHE A 120 3.33 -11.12 22.04
C PHE A 120 4.79 -11.47 21.78
N LYS A 121 5.00 -12.59 21.10
CA LYS A 121 6.32 -13.01 20.59
C LYS A 121 6.20 -13.37 19.13
N GLU A 122 7.04 -12.79 18.29
CA GLU A 122 7.09 -13.10 16.86
C GLU A 122 7.24 -14.61 16.60
N MET A 123 8.03 -15.29 17.45
CA MET A 123 8.24 -16.73 17.34
C MET A 123 6.95 -17.54 17.46
N ASP A 124 6.01 -17.15 18.32
CA ASP A 124 4.73 -17.84 18.48
C ASP A 124 3.88 -17.70 17.19
N TYR A 125 3.90 -16.52 16.58
CA TYR A 125 3.25 -16.24 15.31
C TYR A 125 3.85 -17.06 14.14
N LEU A 126 5.18 -17.20 14.09
CA LEU A 126 5.86 -18.03 13.09
C LEU A 126 5.56 -19.52 13.27
N ILE A 127 5.50 -20.00 14.52
CA ILE A 127 5.11 -21.38 14.82
C ILE A 127 3.64 -21.62 14.38
N GLU A 128 2.74 -20.70 14.68
CA GLU A 128 1.33 -20.78 14.28
C GLU A 128 1.20 -20.87 12.75
N ALA A 129 2.03 -20.14 11.99
CA ALA A 129 2.01 -20.15 10.53
C ALA A 129 2.34 -21.52 9.92
N VAL A 130 3.16 -22.35 10.59
CA VAL A 130 3.65 -23.61 10.02
C VAL A 130 3.25 -24.87 10.79
N SER A 131 2.68 -24.74 11.99
CA SER A 131 2.23 -25.88 12.78
C SER A 131 1.20 -26.78 12.05
N PRO A 132 0.22 -26.23 11.29
CA PRO A 132 -0.71 -27.06 10.54
C PRO A 132 -0.02 -27.88 9.43
N LEU A 133 1.18 -27.50 9.04
CA LEU A 133 2.00 -28.23 8.04
C LEU A 133 2.88 -29.31 8.66
N GLY A 134 2.82 -29.48 9.98
CA GLY A 134 3.62 -30.45 10.72
C GLY A 134 5.07 -30.02 10.98
N ILE A 135 5.44 -28.76 10.72
CA ILE A 135 6.78 -28.23 10.95
C ILE A 135 6.90 -27.80 12.42
N LYS A 136 7.80 -28.48 13.17
CA LYS A 136 7.95 -28.30 14.62
C LYS A 136 9.37 -27.87 15.06
N ASP A 137 10.34 -27.87 14.15
CA ASP A 137 11.74 -27.53 14.44
C ASP A 137 11.86 -26.03 14.69
N LYS A 138 11.86 -25.64 15.98
CA LYS A 138 11.95 -24.24 16.40
C LYS A 138 13.18 -23.51 15.86
N LYS A 139 14.34 -24.20 15.81
CA LYS A 139 15.57 -23.59 15.31
C LYS A 139 15.49 -23.27 13.83
N LYS A 140 14.90 -24.15 13.03
CA LYS A 140 14.65 -23.87 11.59
C LYS A 140 13.64 -22.77 11.40
N ILE A 141 12.59 -22.71 12.21
CA ILE A 141 11.58 -21.65 12.16
C ILE A 141 12.20 -20.29 12.49
N GLU A 142 13.03 -20.23 13.54
CA GLU A 142 13.76 -19.01 13.95
C GLU A 142 14.69 -18.52 12.83
N GLN A 143 15.52 -19.40 12.26
CA GLN A 143 16.40 -19.06 11.13
C GLN A 143 15.61 -18.58 9.90
N ALA A 144 14.45 -19.17 9.62
CA ALA A 144 13.58 -18.71 8.55
C ALA A 144 13.01 -17.33 8.84
N GLY A 145 12.64 -17.03 10.08
CA GLY A 145 12.21 -15.70 10.53
C GLY A 145 13.30 -14.63 10.37
N GLU A 146 14.54 -14.96 10.70
CA GLU A 146 15.69 -14.06 10.50
C GLU A 146 15.86 -13.69 9.01
N LYS A 147 15.80 -14.67 8.11
CA LYS A 147 15.87 -14.45 6.65
C LYS A 147 14.67 -13.63 6.13
N ALA A 148 13.49 -13.87 6.69
CA ALA A 148 12.30 -13.09 6.38
C ALA A 148 12.47 -11.61 6.78
N ASN A 149 12.98 -11.36 7.97
CA ASN A 149 13.29 -10.02 8.46
C ASN A 149 14.38 -9.33 7.61
N GLU A 150 15.37 -10.05 7.13
CA GLU A 150 16.37 -9.52 6.21
C GLU A 150 15.76 -9.13 4.86
N ALA A 151 14.93 -9.98 4.27
CA ALA A 151 14.26 -9.69 3.01
C ALA A 151 13.36 -8.43 3.13
N MET A 152 12.68 -8.30 4.26
CA MET A 152 11.85 -7.13 4.53
C MET A 152 12.65 -5.85 4.73
N ARG A 153 13.80 -5.92 5.43
CA ARG A 153 14.72 -4.78 5.58
C ARG A 153 15.24 -4.31 4.21
N ARG A 154 15.67 -5.25 3.34
CA ARG A 154 16.10 -4.92 1.97
C ARG A 154 14.99 -4.25 1.18
N PHE A 155 13.79 -4.82 1.21
CA PHE A 155 12.63 -4.26 0.53
C PHE A 155 12.34 -2.82 0.96
N ASN A 156 12.19 -2.59 2.27
CA ASN A 156 11.90 -1.26 2.79
C ASN A 156 13.01 -0.25 2.45
N LYS A 157 14.28 -0.66 2.56
CA LYS A 157 15.42 0.18 2.19
C LYS A 157 15.37 0.59 0.73
N MET A 158 15.04 -0.33 -0.18
CA MET A 158 14.92 -0.03 -1.60
C MET A 158 13.77 0.94 -1.89
N LEU A 159 12.64 0.85 -1.18
CA LEU A 159 11.54 1.80 -1.32
C LEU A 159 11.95 3.21 -0.90
N LEU A 160 12.67 3.36 0.22
CA LEU A 160 13.22 4.65 0.68
C LEU A 160 14.20 5.27 -0.34
N HIS A 161 14.80 4.46 -1.21
CA HIS A 161 15.68 4.91 -2.29
C HIS A 161 15.00 4.86 -3.66
N HIS A 162 13.68 5.04 -3.70
CA HIS A 162 12.87 5.20 -4.92
C HIS A 162 12.96 4.05 -5.93
N VAL A 163 13.31 2.85 -5.50
CA VAL A 163 13.27 1.68 -6.39
C VAL A 163 11.81 1.35 -6.70
N PRO A 164 11.43 1.17 -7.99
CA PRO A 164 10.06 0.82 -8.35
C PRO A 164 9.56 -0.40 -7.59
N TYR A 165 8.35 -0.34 -7.06
CA TYR A 165 7.79 -1.28 -6.09
C TYR A 165 7.92 -2.75 -6.49
N ASN A 166 7.48 -3.11 -7.70
CA ASN A 166 7.58 -4.48 -8.19
C ASN A 166 9.03 -4.96 -8.41
N LYS A 167 9.94 -4.03 -8.76
CA LYS A 167 11.38 -4.31 -8.85
C LYS A 167 11.96 -4.55 -7.46
N ALA A 168 11.59 -3.73 -6.47
CA ALA A 168 12.03 -3.90 -5.08
C ALA A 168 11.59 -5.26 -4.51
N ILE A 169 10.34 -5.69 -4.74
CA ILE A 169 9.88 -7.05 -4.38
C ILE A 169 10.78 -8.11 -5.03
N SER A 170 10.99 -8.02 -6.35
CA SER A 170 11.77 -9.03 -7.08
C SER A 170 13.22 -9.13 -6.60
N LEU A 171 13.85 -8.01 -6.30
CA LEU A 171 15.22 -7.97 -5.78
C LEU A 171 15.29 -8.49 -4.34
N ALA A 172 14.34 -8.09 -3.48
CA ALA A 172 14.32 -8.51 -2.08
C ALA A 172 14.22 -10.03 -1.93
N ILE A 173 13.35 -10.69 -2.71
CA ILE A 173 13.20 -12.16 -2.69
C ILE A 173 14.42 -12.88 -3.28
N GLN A 174 15.19 -12.24 -4.16
CA GLN A 174 16.46 -12.77 -4.68
C GLN A 174 17.66 -12.49 -3.76
N GLY A 175 17.46 -11.84 -2.61
CA GLY A 175 18.54 -11.44 -1.71
C GLY A 175 19.41 -10.30 -2.25
N LYS A 176 18.93 -9.53 -3.23
CA LYS A 176 19.66 -8.44 -3.88
C LYS A 176 19.14 -7.08 -3.40
N GLU A 177 20.00 -6.08 -3.48
CA GLU A 177 19.64 -4.66 -3.26
C GLU A 177 20.13 -3.83 -4.46
N GLU A 178 19.34 -2.85 -4.83
CA GLU A 178 19.70 -1.76 -5.75
C GLU A 178 19.20 -0.45 -5.16
N PHE A 179 19.73 0.65 -5.65
CA PHE A 179 19.26 1.99 -5.28
C PHE A 179 18.70 2.66 -6.53
N GLY A 180 17.56 3.30 -6.39
CA GLY A 180 16.96 4.11 -7.44
C GLY A 180 17.71 5.44 -7.59
N GLU A 181 17.43 6.13 -8.67
CA GLU A 181 17.90 7.51 -8.86
C GLU A 181 17.11 8.44 -7.95
N GLU A 182 17.80 9.43 -7.37
CA GLU A 182 17.12 10.48 -6.61
C GLU A 182 16.19 11.29 -7.54
N LYS A 183 14.97 11.53 -7.09
CA LYS A 183 14.01 12.34 -7.85
C LYS A 183 14.49 13.80 -7.91
N THR A 184 14.68 14.30 -9.11
CA THR A 184 15.11 15.69 -9.35
C THR A 184 13.92 16.63 -9.26
N PHE A 185 14.13 17.80 -8.62
CA PHE A 185 13.12 18.84 -8.50
C PHE A 185 13.37 19.93 -9.56
N GLU A 186 12.97 19.65 -10.79
CA GLU A 186 13.09 20.61 -11.90
C GLU A 186 12.01 21.70 -11.80
N LYS A 187 12.38 22.93 -12.24
CA LYS A 187 11.48 24.08 -12.12
C LYS A 187 10.17 23.92 -12.89
N ASP A 188 10.23 23.26 -14.04
CA ASP A 188 9.07 23.12 -14.95
C ASP A 188 8.27 21.82 -14.73
N THR A 189 8.76 20.92 -13.90
CA THR A 189 8.10 19.65 -13.59
C THR A 189 7.27 19.76 -12.32
N ILE A 190 6.01 19.36 -12.35
CA ILE A 190 5.16 19.31 -11.16
C ILE A 190 5.51 18.07 -10.32
N ASN A 191 5.47 18.24 -9.00
CA ASN A 191 5.75 17.20 -8.02
C ASN A 191 4.44 16.86 -7.29
N ILE A 192 3.98 15.63 -7.42
CA ILE A 192 2.71 15.16 -6.88
C ILE A 192 2.95 14.09 -5.82
N ALA A 193 2.44 14.30 -4.63
CA ALA A 193 2.37 13.27 -3.60
C ALA A 193 1.13 12.40 -3.84
N LEU A 194 1.33 11.12 -4.13
CA LEU A 194 0.26 10.13 -4.28
C LEU A 194 0.10 9.36 -2.97
N ILE A 195 -0.96 9.67 -2.25
CA ILE A 195 -1.27 9.12 -0.93
C ILE A 195 -2.33 8.03 -1.06
N SER A 196 -1.93 6.81 -0.80
CA SER A 196 -2.82 5.65 -0.83
C SER A 196 -2.17 4.45 -0.18
N HIS A 197 -2.96 3.43 0.12
CA HIS A 197 -2.41 2.14 0.52
C HIS A 197 -1.72 1.43 -0.64
N ALA A 198 -0.63 0.73 -0.36
CA ALA A 198 0.16 0.01 -1.35
C ALA A 198 -0.71 -0.92 -2.24
N TYR A 199 -1.69 -1.60 -1.66
CA TYR A 199 -2.58 -2.49 -2.40
C TYR A 199 -3.55 -1.77 -3.36
N ASN A 200 -3.81 -0.49 -3.17
CA ASN A 200 -4.64 0.29 -4.09
C ASN A 200 -3.87 0.84 -5.29
N ILE A 201 -2.56 1.14 -5.14
CA ILE A 201 -1.78 1.83 -6.17
C ILE A 201 -0.80 0.93 -6.92
N HIS A 202 -0.31 -0.13 -6.29
CA HIS A 202 0.64 -1.06 -6.92
C HIS A 202 -0.03 -2.25 -7.60
N ASP A 203 -1.32 -2.47 -7.40
CA ASP A 203 -2.13 -3.31 -8.26
C ASP A 203 -2.51 -2.53 -9.52
N GLU A 204 -1.91 -2.88 -10.65
CA GLU A 204 -2.07 -2.14 -11.91
C GLU A 204 -3.51 -2.13 -12.43
N HIS A 205 -4.29 -3.19 -12.15
CA HIS A 205 -5.69 -3.27 -12.56
C HIS A 205 -6.57 -2.37 -11.68
N ILE A 206 -6.43 -2.48 -10.37
CA ILE A 206 -7.20 -1.71 -9.39
C ILE A 206 -6.91 -0.21 -9.51
N SER A 207 -5.62 0.15 -9.60
CA SER A 207 -5.18 1.54 -9.70
C SER A 207 -5.37 2.15 -11.10
N MET A 208 -5.79 1.37 -12.09
CA MET A 208 -5.80 1.81 -13.50
C MET A 208 -4.44 2.40 -13.92
N LYS A 209 -3.35 1.86 -13.36
CA LYS A 209 -1.96 2.32 -13.58
C LYS A 209 -1.75 3.81 -13.25
N VAL A 210 -2.33 4.29 -12.17
CA VAL A 210 -2.33 5.70 -11.77
C VAL A 210 -0.94 6.33 -11.75
N ILE A 211 0.06 5.64 -11.18
CA ILE A 211 1.45 6.12 -11.12
C ILE A 211 1.96 6.40 -12.54
N SER A 212 1.95 5.40 -13.41
CA SER A 212 2.41 5.55 -14.80
C SER A 212 1.65 6.62 -15.60
N LYS A 213 0.37 6.85 -15.28
CA LYS A 213 -0.42 7.91 -15.92
C LYS A 213 0.05 9.29 -15.50
N ILE A 214 0.27 9.50 -14.21
CA ILE A 214 0.79 10.77 -13.68
C ILE A 214 2.19 11.05 -14.25
N GLU A 215 3.07 10.05 -14.27
CA GLU A 215 4.42 10.17 -14.85
C GLU A 215 4.39 10.50 -16.35
N LYS A 216 3.49 9.87 -17.13
CA LYS A 216 3.29 10.18 -18.56
C LYS A 216 2.76 11.60 -18.81
N MET A 217 2.12 12.22 -17.83
CA MET A 217 1.74 13.64 -17.88
C MET A 217 2.92 14.56 -17.53
N GLY A 218 4.14 14.01 -17.35
CA GLY A 218 5.37 14.77 -17.08
C GLY A 218 5.57 15.15 -15.60
N ALA A 219 4.80 14.57 -14.69
CA ALA A 219 4.91 14.85 -13.26
C ALA A 219 5.83 13.86 -12.54
N ASN A 220 6.55 14.31 -11.52
CA ASN A 220 7.18 13.44 -10.54
C ASN A 220 6.14 12.94 -9.53
N VAL A 221 6.19 11.64 -9.19
CA VAL A 221 5.30 11.02 -8.22
C VAL A 221 6.08 10.66 -6.97
N PHE A 222 5.61 11.11 -5.80
CA PHE A 222 6.15 10.80 -4.49
C PHE A 222 5.13 9.94 -3.74
N LEU A 223 5.56 8.80 -3.20
CA LEU A 223 4.67 7.81 -2.60
C LEU A 223 4.78 7.81 -1.07
N ALA A 224 3.71 7.39 -0.39
CA ALA A 224 3.71 7.28 1.07
C ALA A 224 4.77 6.27 1.57
N ASN A 225 4.97 5.16 0.87
CA ASN A 225 5.93 4.12 1.22
C ASN A 225 7.40 4.45 0.89
N GLU A 226 7.67 5.65 0.36
CA GLU A 226 9.02 6.20 0.16
C GLU A 226 9.49 7.03 1.36
N LEU A 227 8.65 7.23 2.38
CA LEU A 227 8.99 8.00 3.58
C LEU A 227 9.51 7.10 4.70
N SER A 228 10.50 7.61 5.43
CA SER A 228 10.97 7.01 6.66
C SER A 228 9.93 7.13 7.79
N GLN A 229 10.08 6.31 8.82
CA GLN A 229 9.22 6.42 10.02
C GLN A 229 9.31 7.79 10.69
N ALA A 230 10.49 8.44 10.66
CA ALA A 230 10.69 9.77 11.23
C ALA A 230 9.89 10.84 10.46
N GLU A 231 9.93 10.79 9.13
CA GLU A 231 9.17 11.69 8.26
C GLU A 231 7.66 11.49 8.41
N MET A 232 7.20 10.24 8.48
CA MET A 232 5.80 9.96 8.76
C MET A 232 5.35 10.49 10.12
N PHE A 233 6.19 10.35 11.15
CA PHE A 233 5.89 10.86 12.49
C PHE A 233 5.84 12.40 12.52
N GLU A 234 6.71 13.08 11.77
CA GLU A 234 6.65 14.53 11.58
C GLU A 234 5.34 14.94 10.89
N GLY A 235 4.95 14.23 9.84
CA GLY A 235 3.68 14.44 9.16
C GLY A 235 2.46 14.34 10.07
N PHE A 236 2.47 13.39 11.01
CA PHE A 236 1.42 13.30 12.03
C PHE A 236 1.30 14.53 12.90
N LYS A 237 2.42 15.07 13.36
CA LYS A 237 2.43 16.31 14.15
C LYS A 237 1.80 17.46 13.37
N ASN A 238 2.06 17.54 12.06
CA ASN A 238 1.51 18.54 11.18
C ASN A 238 -0.02 18.47 11.04
N LEU A 239 -0.59 17.27 11.15
CA LEU A 239 -2.05 17.06 11.09
C LEU A 239 -2.75 17.08 12.46
N GLU A 240 -2.01 17.31 13.57
CA GLU A 240 -2.58 17.40 14.93
C GLU A 240 -3.55 16.25 15.23
N THR A 241 -3.15 15.00 14.89
CA THR A 241 -4.05 13.85 14.97
C THR A 241 -3.55 12.79 15.94
N GLU A 242 -4.49 12.09 16.57
CA GLU A 242 -4.23 10.85 17.29
C GLU A 242 -4.40 9.65 16.37
N LEU A 243 -3.56 8.65 16.56
CA LEU A 243 -3.55 7.42 15.78
C LEU A 243 -4.45 6.38 16.42
N TYR A 244 -5.34 5.80 15.62
CA TYR A 244 -6.17 4.68 16.02
C TYR A 244 -6.03 3.47 15.08
N TRP A 245 -5.70 3.69 13.80
CA TRP A 245 -5.68 2.65 12.79
C TRP A 245 -4.29 2.53 12.15
N ALA A 246 -3.84 1.30 11.93
CA ALA A 246 -2.57 1.02 11.26
C ALA A 246 -2.48 1.69 9.87
N ASN A 247 -3.58 1.63 9.13
CA ASN A 247 -3.68 2.24 7.80
C ASN A 247 -3.63 3.77 7.85
N GLU A 248 -4.07 4.38 8.96
CA GLU A 248 -4.01 5.83 9.18
C GLU A 248 -2.59 6.34 9.31
N TYR A 249 -1.70 5.51 9.86
CA TYR A 249 -0.30 5.86 10.06
C TYR A 249 0.38 6.21 8.74
N GLU A 250 0.31 5.32 7.76
CA GLU A 250 0.94 5.50 6.47
C GLU A 250 0.35 6.71 5.72
N MET A 251 -0.97 6.75 5.58
CA MET A 251 -1.62 7.78 4.76
C MET A 251 -1.60 9.16 5.40
N SER A 252 -1.93 9.27 6.69
CA SER A 252 -1.97 10.57 7.37
C SER A 252 -0.57 11.13 7.60
N GLY A 253 0.39 10.26 7.98
CA GLY A 253 1.79 10.67 8.13
C GLY A 253 2.35 11.22 6.82
N ALA A 254 2.18 10.48 5.72
CA ALA A 254 2.65 10.92 4.42
C ALA A 254 1.94 12.20 3.94
N ALA A 255 0.63 12.29 4.11
CA ALA A 255 -0.12 13.48 3.74
C ALA A 255 0.35 14.72 4.50
N GLY A 256 0.52 14.62 5.83
CA GLY A 256 0.99 15.75 6.64
C GLY A 256 2.41 16.15 6.36
N PHE A 257 3.29 15.20 6.03
CA PHE A 257 4.66 15.48 5.61
C PHE A 257 4.68 16.23 4.27
N TYR A 258 4.07 15.68 3.24
CA TYR A 258 4.06 16.26 1.90
C TYR A 258 3.24 17.55 1.79
N MET A 259 2.20 17.76 2.61
CA MET A 259 1.49 19.04 2.66
C MET A 259 2.36 20.18 3.15
N ASN A 260 3.33 19.90 4.02
CA ASN A 260 4.25 20.88 4.58
C ASN A 260 5.54 21.05 3.76
N ASP A 261 5.77 20.24 2.75
CA ASP A 261 6.92 20.35 1.86
C ASP A 261 6.62 21.28 0.67
N ASP A 262 7.32 22.41 0.60
CA ASP A 262 7.16 23.40 -0.48
C ASP A 262 7.57 22.88 -1.86
N LYS A 263 8.30 21.78 -1.94
CA LYS A 263 8.69 21.15 -3.20
C LYS A 263 7.52 20.35 -3.84
N ILE A 264 6.51 20.01 -3.06
CA ILE A 264 5.32 19.29 -3.55
C ILE A 264 4.28 20.30 -4.01
N ASP A 265 3.83 20.18 -5.26
CA ASP A 265 2.86 21.09 -5.87
C ASP A 265 1.40 20.74 -5.56
N GLY A 266 1.11 19.44 -5.29
CA GLY A 266 -0.24 18.99 -4.94
C GLY A 266 -0.28 17.53 -4.49
N LEU A 267 -1.42 17.12 -3.92
CA LEU A 267 -1.66 15.77 -3.46
C LEU A 267 -2.75 15.09 -4.28
N ILE A 268 -2.57 13.81 -4.57
CA ILE A 268 -3.62 12.94 -5.08
C ILE A 268 -3.83 11.81 -4.06
N THR A 269 -5.06 11.57 -3.66
CA THR A 269 -5.40 10.40 -2.86
C THR A 269 -6.20 9.40 -3.68
N VAL A 270 -5.91 8.11 -3.52
CA VAL A 270 -6.69 7.02 -4.11
C VAL A 270 -7.19 6.14 -2.98
N THR A 271 -8.51 6.08 -2.84
CA THR A 271 -9.17 5.34 -1.77
C THR A 271 -10.23 4.41 -2.31
N SER A 272 -10.47 3.31 -1.62
CA SER A 272 -11.51 2.36 -2.02
C SER A 272 -12.87 2.75 -1.44
N PHE A 273 -13.91 2.74 -2.27
CA PHE A 273 -15.28 2.91 -1.81
C PHE A 273 -15.61 1.88 -0.71
N GLY A 274 -16.34 2.29 0.31
CA GLY A 274 -16.68 1.44 1.46
C GLY A 274 -15.55 1.24 2.48
N CYS A 275 -14.42 1.95 2.34
CA CYS A 275 -13.38 1.98 3.37
C CYS A 275 -13.71 3.01 4.45
N GLY A 276 -14.09 2.52 5.65
CA GLY A 276 -14.45 3.40 6.78
C GLY A 276 -13.29 4.26 7.28
N PRO A 277 -12.12 3.68 7.61
CA PRO A 277 -10.95 4.45 8.02
C PRO A 277 -10.55 5.52 7.01
N ASP A 278 -10.45 5.16 5.71
CA ASP A 278 -10.06 6.12 4.67
C ASP A 278 -11.03 7.31 4.57
N SER A 279 -12.33 7.07 4.76
CA SER A 279 -13.34 8.14 4.70
C SER A 279 -13.09 9.22 5.75
N LEU A 280 -12.70 8.82 6.97
CA LEU A 280 -12.35 9.76 8.05
C LEU A 280 -11.02 10.49 7.77
N MET A 281 -10.04 9.76 7.27
CA MET A 281 -8.72 10.33 6.93
C MET A 281 -8.82 11.35 5.81
N ILE A 282 -9.57 11.05 4.75
CA ILE A 282 -9.75 11.96 3.61
C ILE A 282 -10.40 13.27 4.02
N GLU A 283 -11.45 13.24 4.84
CA GLU A 283 -12.06 14.47 5.35
C GLU A 283 -11.05 15.35 6.10
N ARG A 284 -10.23 14.73 6.94
CA ARG A 284 -9.14 15.42 7.64
C ARG A 284 -8.12 16.00 6.64
N MET A 285 -7.66 15.21 5.69
CA MET A 285 -6.70 15.65 4.67
C MET A 285 -7.24 16.83 3.86
N ILE A 286 -8.52 16.82 3.46
CA ILE A 286 -9.17 17.93 2.75
C ILE A 286 -9.17 19.21 3.60
N ARG A 287 -9.41 19.11 4.89
CA ARG A 287 -9.39 20.28 5.80
C ARG A 287 -7.97 20.85 5.92
N TYR A 288 -6.97 19.99 6.11
CA TYR A 288 -5.58 20.43 6.22
C TYR A 288 -4.99 20.88 4.89
N SER A 289 -5.37 20.31 3.76
CA SER A 289 -4.95 20.80 2.43
C SER A 289 -5.32 22.27 2.22
N LYS A 290 -6.52 22.68 2.71
CA LYS A 290 -6.93 24.10 2.72
C LYS A 290 -6.08 24.95 3.66
N LYS A 291 -5.78 24.46 4.88
CA LYS A 291 -4.92 25.13 5.86
C LYS A 291 -3.50 25.37 5.31
N PHE A 292 -2.93 24.35 4.67
CA PHE A 292 -1.59 24.42 4.04
C PHE A 292 -1.62 25.03 2.63
N LYS A 293 -2.79 25.40 2.10
CA LYS A 293 -2.97 25.91 0.72
C LYS A 293 -2.36 24.98 -0.33
N LYS A 294 -2.42 23.68 -0.10
CA LYS A 294 -1.89 22.64 -0.97
C LYS A 294 -3.06 22.01 -1.75
N PRO A 295 -3.12 22.13 -3.09
CA PRO A 295 -4.18 21.51 -3.89
C PRO A 295 -4.25 20.01 -3.65
N MET A 296 -5.46 19.46 -3.58
CA MET A 296 -5.69 18.04 -3.36
C MET A 296 -6.81 17.50 -4.24
N LEU A 297 -6.57 16.37 -4.91
CA LEU A 297 -7.57 15.59 -5.64
C LEU A 297 -7.83 14.28 -4.91
N ASN A 298 -9.08 14.00 -4.56
CA ASN A 298 -9.48 12.68 -4.06
C ASN A 298 -10.11 11.86 -5.19
N LEU A 299 -9.60 10.65 -5.41
CA LEU A 299 -10.10 9.64 -6.33
C LEU A 299 -10.58 8.43 -5.54
N THR A 300 -11.87 8.14 -5.61
CA THR A 300 -12.45 6.94 -5.02
C THR A 300 -12.66 5.90 -6.10
N ILE A 301 -12.24 4.66 -5.83
CA ILE A 301 -12.31 3.52 -6.75
C ILE A 301 -13.18 2.41 -6.19
N ASP A 302 -13.91 1.76 -7.07
CA ASP A 302 -14.68 0.54 -6.82
C ASP A 302 -14.64 -0.38 -8.05
N GLU A 303 -15.33 -1.51 -8.00
CA GLU A 303 -15.41 -2.46 -9.11
C GLU A 303 -16.12 -1.95 -10.36
N HIS A 304 -16.80 -0.80 -10.27
CA HIS A 304 -17.54 -0.17 -11.36
C HIS A 304 -16.87 1.09 -11.90
N THR A 305 -15.76 1.51 -11.28
CA THR A 305 -15.06 2.75 -11.64
C THR A 305 -14.56 2.69 -13.08
N GLY A 306 -15.04 3.62 -13.91
CA GLY A 306 -14.65 3.73 -15.32
C GLY A 306 -13.34 4.48 -15.50
N GLU A 307 -12.43 3.91 -16.29
CA GLU A 307 -11.10 4.46 -16.53
C GLU A 307 -11.13 5.85 -17.17
N ALA A 308 -12.08 6.14 -18.07
CA ALA A 308 -12.19 7.43 -18.75
C ALA A 308 -12.41 8.60 -17.78
N GLY A 309 -13.38 8.47 -16.88
CA GLY A 309 -13.65 9.51 -15.86
C GLY A 309 -12.51 9.67 -14.86
N PHE A 310 -11.80 8.59 -14.55
CA PHE A 310 -10.61 8.62 -13.70
C PHE A 310 -9.47 9.42 -14.36
N ILE A 311 -9.16 9.15 -15.64
CA ILE A 311 -8.13 9.85 -16.41
C ILE A 311 -8.46 11.34 -16.55
N THR A 312 -9.68 11.69 -16.96
CA THR A 312 -10.09 13.10 -17.14
C THR A 312 -9.88 13.93 -15.88
N ARG A 313 -10.16 13.36 -14.71
CA ARG A 313 -9.95 14.05 -13.42
C ARG A 313 -8.46 14.23 -13.12
N LEU A 314 -7.62 13.22 -13.42
CA LEU A 314 -6.16 13.31 -13.28
C LEU A 314 -5.58 14.40 -14.18
N GLU A 315 -5.94 14.39 -15.47
CA GLU A 315 -5.50 15.38 -16.46
C GLU A 315 -5.88 16.80 -16.03
N ALA A 316 -7.14 17.02 -15.67
CA ALA A 316 -7.59 18.33 -15.21
C ALA A 316 -6.83 18.83 -13.97
N PHE A 317 -6.51 17.93 -13.04
CA PHE A 317 -5.75 18.28 -11.84
C PHE A 317 -4.28 18.59 -12.17
N CYS A 318 -3.62 17.78 -12.99
CA CYS A 318 -2.25 18.04 -13.43
C CYS A 318 -2.14 19.35 -14.20
N ASP A 319 -3.07 19.62 -15.13
CA ASP A 319 -3.12 20.89 -15.90
C ASP A 319 -3.28 22.10 -14.97
N MET A 320 -4.13 21.99 -13.95
CA MET A 320 -4.31 23.05 -12.97
C MET A 320 -3.00 23.32 -12.22
N LEU A 321 -2.28 22.27 -11.79
CA LEU A 321 -1.00 22.40 -11.09
C LEU A 321 0.08 23.03 -12.00
N TYR A 322 0.19 22.60 -13.26
CA TYR A 322 1.11 23.21 -14.23
C TYR A 322 0.85 24.69 -14.45
N ARG A 323 -0.41 25.08 -14.64
CA ARG A 323 -0.78 26.49 -14.80
C ARG A 323 -0.45 27.32 -13.56
N THR A 324 -0.71 26.77 -12.37
CA THR A 324 -0.41 27.46 -11.09
C THR A 324 1.08 27.63 -10.89
N LYS A 325 1.88 26.59 -11.12
CA LYS A 325 3.34 26.61 -11.01
C LYS A 325 3.96 27.62 -11.97
N ARG A 326 3.52 27.59 -13.24
CA ARG A 326 4.01 28.53 -14.26
C ARG A 326 3.67 29.98 -13.93
N ALA A 327 2.45 30.25 -13.46
CA ALA A 327 2.08 31.61 -13.03
C ALA A 327 2.92 32.11 -11.86
N HIS A 328 3.28 31.21 -10.92
CA HIS A 328 4.14 31.56 -9.80
C HIS A 328 5.58 31.87 -10.22
N LEU A 329 6.14 31.08 -11.13
CA LEU A 329 7.48 31.30 -11.70
C LEU A 329 7.57 32.63 -12.46
N LEU A 330 6.57 32.96 -13.28
CA LEU A 330 6.51 34.24 -13.99
C LEU A 330 6.47 35.41 -13.02
N LYS A 331 5.67 35.36 -11.96
CA LYS A 331 5.64 36.43 -10.94
C LYS A 331 6.98 36.61 -10.19
N GLN A 332 7.70 35.49 -9.96
CA GLN A 332 9.04 35.57 -9.35
C GLN A 332 10.06 36.24 -10.28
N GLN A 333 10.05 35.88 -11.58
CA GLN A 333 10.92 36.50 -12.59
C GLN A 333 10.68 38.01 -12.73
N MET A 334 9.42 38.46 -12.74
CA MET A 334 9.08 39.88 -12.80
C MET A 334 9.61 40.64 -11.58
N LYS A 335 9.45 40.11 -10.37
CA LYS A 335 9.98 40.74 -9.15
C LYS A 335 11.50 40.83 -9.14
N THR A 336 12.20 39.84 -9.70
CA THR A 336 13.68 39.86 -9.76
C THR A 336 14.18 40.89 -10.77
N ASN A 337 13.48 41.10 -11.87
CA ASN A 337 13.83 42.12 -12.88
C ASN A 337 13.57 43.55 -12.37
N ASP A 338 12.52 43.78 -11.58
CA ASP A 338 12.22 45.09 -10.98
C ASP A 338 13.27 45.53 -9.94
N VAL A 339 13.94 44.57 -9.29
CA VAL A 339 15.00 44.86 -8.30
C VAL A 339 16.36 45.17 -8.96
N CYS A 340 16.57 44.75 -10.21
CA CYS A 340 17.81 45.02 -10.95
C CYS A 340 17.79 46.39 -11.68
N HIS A 341 16.70 47.12 -11.62
CA HIS A 341 16.54 48.44 -12.26
C HIS A 341 16.48 49.60 -11.28
N VAL A 342 16.82 49.39 -10.00
CA VAL A 342 17.04 50.39 -8.97
C VAL A 342 18.54 50.35 -8.58
#